data_a5e3c59e9e92f6a16e33ce3b43860de5
#
_entry.id   a5e3c59e9e92f6a16e33ce3b43860de5
#
_cell.length_a   1.000
_cell.length_b   1.000
_cell.length_c   1.000
_cell.angle_alpha   90.00
_cell.angle_beta   90.00
_cell.angle_gamma   90.00
#
_symmetry.space_group_name_H-M   'P 1'
#
loop_
_entity.id
_entity.type
_entity.pdbx_description
1 polymer ?
#
loop_
_entity_poly.entity_id
_entity_poly.type
_entity_poly.pdbx_seq_one_letter_code
_entity_poly.pdbx_strand_id
1 'polypeptide(L)'
;MTVISTHDTTRPTVTVEVWSDVVCPWCYIGKRKFASGLALVEAELAAAGPDVDFDVSYHPYQLDPTAAPGAAGPVIEAYAKKFGGQERAEAIIANVSERAAEVGLEFRMDRALRANTLLAHRVIWMAGQPGSPVAQDAMKERLLKAYFHDGLNIGDPGVLSRSRSSPSLLLGPFHLTVTPCICHRLEVKRWRNSTM
;
A
#
# COMPACT_ATOMS: atom_id res chain seq x y z
N MET A 1 -50.47 -12.17 17.42
CA MET A 1 -49.26 -12.87 16.98
C MET A 1 -48.17 -11.83 16.93
N THR A 2 -47.33 -11.80 17.95
CA THR A 2 -46.19 -10.88 18.06
C THR A 2 -45.02 -11.57 17.38
N VAL A 3 -44.57 -11.01 16.24
CA VAL A 3 -43.37 -11.48 15.59
C VAL A 3 -42.17 -10.85 16.35
N ILE A 4 -41.50 -11.68 17.12
CA ILE A 4 -40.26 -11.32 17.78
C ILE A 4 -39.21 -11.20 16.69
N SER A 5 -38.73 -9.98 16.47
CA SER A 5 -37.64 -9.65 15.59
C SER A 5 -36.37 -10.42 16.01
N THR A 6 -35.82 -11.12 15.08
CA THR A 6 -34.60 -11.91 15.20
C THR A 6 -33.43 -11.03 15.60
N HIS A 7 -32.67 -11.50 16.55
CA HIS A 7 -31.40 -10.94 16.98
C HIS A 7 -30.49 -10.62 15.79
N ASP A 8 -30.18 -9.34 15.65
CA ASP A 8 -29.00 -8.87 14.93
C ASP A 8 -27.78 -9.26 15.79
N THR A 9 -27.28 -10.47 15.56
CA THR A 9 -25.98 -10.87 16.08
C THR A 9 -24.94 -10.20 15.19
N THR A 10 -24.55 -8.97 15.56
CA THR A 10 -23.37 -8.33 14.96
C THR A 10 -22.18 -9.27 15.11
N ARG A 11 -21.68 -9.75 13.98
CA ARG A 11 -20.45 -10.55 13.93
C ARG A 11 -19.34 -9.78 14.63
N PRO A 12 -18.55 -10.41 15.50
CA PRO A 12 -17.37 -9.75 16.05
C PRO A 12 -16.41 -9.39 14.91
N THR A 13 -15.90 -8.17 14.93
CA THR A 13 -14.97 -7.66 13.91
C THR A 13 -13.58 -7.52 14.51
N VAL A 14 -12.58 -8.11 13.85
CA VAL A 14 -11.17 -7.89 14.16
C VAL A 14 -10.64 -6.78 13.25
N THR A 15 -10.28 -5.65 13.85
CA THR A 15 -9.70 -4.53 13.12
C THR A 15 -8.18 -4.69 13.04
N VAL A 16 -7.63 -4.60 11.82
CA VAL A 16 -6.19 -4.65 11.54
C VAL A 16 -5.76 -3.36 10.85
N GLU A 17 -4.91 -2.59 11.52
CA GLU A 17 -4.37 -1.35 10.99
C GLU A 17 -2.92 -1.54 10.55
N VAL A 18 -2.60 -1.22 9.28
CA VAL A 18 -1.29 -1.45 8.67
C VAL A 18 -0.64 -0.14 8.26
N TRP A 19 0.41 0.28 8.98
CA TRP A 19 1.25 1.43 8.58
C TRP A 19 2.36 0.97 7.65
N SER A 20 2.37 1.43 6.41
CA SER A 20 3.32 0.97 5.41
C SER A 20 3.53 1.96 4.28
N ASP A 21 4.72 1.93 3.66
CA ASP A 21 5.04 2.74 2.49
C ASP A 21 4.86 1.96 1.19
N VAL A 22 4.60 2.67 0.11
CA VAL A 22 4.42 2.10 -1.24
C VAL A 22 5.73 1.93 -2.03
N VAL A 23 6.85 2.39 -1.47
CA VAL A 23 8.21 2.17 -1.99
C VAL A 23 9.01 1.19 -1.14
N CYS A 24 8.38 0.59 -0.13
CA CYS A 24 9.01 -0.39 0.75
C CYS A 24 8.82 -1.81 0.20
N PRO A 25 9.88 -2.50 -0.24
CA PRO A 25 9.75 -3.85 -0.78
C PRO A 25 9.21 -4.85 0.25
N TRP A 26 9.64 -4.72 1.50
CA TRP A 26 9.14 -5.56 2.60
C TRP A 26 7.66 -5.33 2.91
N CYS A 27 7.15 -4.11 2.67
CA CYS A 27 5.73 -3.82 2.81
C CYS A 27 4.89 -4.54 1.75
N TYR A 28 5.40 -4.70 0.52
CA TYR A 28 4.71 -5.44 -0.52
C TYR A 28 4.74 -6.95 -0.26
N ILE A 29 5.91 -7.49 0.08
CA ILE A 29 6.06 -8.89 0.49
C ILE A 29 5.16 -9.20 1.70
N GLY A 30 5.18 -8.31 2.70
CA GLY A 30 4.35 -8.44 3.91
C GLY A 30 2.85 -8.43 3.59
N LYS A 31 2.41 -7.58 2.67
CA LYS A 31 1.01 -7.55 2.20
C LYS A 31 0.59 -8.90 1.60
N ARG A 32 1.45 -9.52 0.77
CA ARG A 32 1.17 -10.85 0.20
C ARG A 32 1.09 -11.93 1.28
N LYS A 33 2.05 -11.95 2.19
CA LYS A 33 2.06 -12.93 3.29
C LYS A 33 0.85 -12.74 4.21
N PHE A 34 0.50 -11.49 4.52
CA PHE A 34 -0.67 -11.18 5.33
C PHE A 34 -1.97 -11.66 4.65
N ALA A 35 -2.16 -11.35 3.36
CA ALA A 35 -3.34 -11.79 2.63
C ALA A 35 -3.47 -13.33 2.58
N SER A 36 -2.36 -14.04 2.38
CA SER A 36 -2.35 -15.50 2.42
C SER A 36 -2.68 -16.05 3.81
N GLY A 37 -2.12 -15.45 4.87
CA GLY A 37 -2.41 -15.84 6.25
C GLY A 37 -3.86 -15.57 6.63
N LEU A 38 -4.40 -14.42 6.23
CA LEU A 38 -5.80 -14.06 6.47
C LEU A 38 -6.75 -15.05 5.80
N ALA A 39 -6.50 -15.42 4.55
CA ALA A 39 -7.32 -16.40 3.84
C ALA A 39 -7.32 -17.78 4.52
N LEU A 40 -6.19 -18.21 5.11
CA LEU A 40 -6.13 -19.45 5.88
C LEU A 40 -6.97 -19.38 7.16
N VAL A 41 -6.86 -18.27 7.90
CA VAL A 41 -7.65 -18.04 9.11
C VAL A 41 -9.15 -17.98 8.79
N GLU A 42 -9.54 -17.28 7.74
CA GLU A 42 -10.94 -17.21 7.30
C GLU A 42 -11.47 -18.58 6.92
N ALA A 43 -10.68 -19.43 6.25
CA ALA A 43 -11.07 -20.79 5.91
C ALA A 43 -11.23 -21.70 7.15
N GLU A 44 -10.34 -21.58 8.14
CA GLU A 44 -10.43 -22.31 9.41
C GLU A 44 -11.67 -21.88 10.21
N LEU A 45 -11.93 -20.59 10.32
CA LEU A 45 -13.09 -20.05 11.00
C LEU A 45 -14.39 -20.48 10.32
N ALA A 46 -14.45 -20.45 9.00
CA ALA A 46 -15.61 -20.90 8.24
C ALA A 46 -15.90 -22.42 8.42
N ALA A 47 -14.86 -23.22 8.70
CA ALA A 47 -15.01 -24.66 8.87
C ALA A 47 -15.52 -25.06 10.27
N ALA A 48 -15.10 -24.41 11.34
CA ALA A 48 -15.39 -24.86 12.71
C ALA A 48 -15.31 -23.75 13.78
N GLY A 49 -15.07 -22.50 13.38
CA GLY A 49 -14.87 -21.38 14.29
C GLY A 49 -16.10 -20.47 14.45
N PRO A 50 -15.97 -19.43 15.27
CA PRO A 50 -16.94 -18.37 15.34
C PRO A 50 -16.98 -17.58 14.03
N ASP A 51 -18.13 -17.02 13.70
CA ASP A 51 -18.31 -16.14 12.56
C ASP A 51 -17.70 -14.75 12.86
N VAL A 52 -16.55 -14.44 12.27
CA VAL A 52 -15.75 -13.24 12.55
C VAL A 52 -15.47 -12.51 11.25
N ASP A 53 -15.68 -11.20 11.25
CA ASP A 53 -15.29 -10.31 10.15
C ASP A 53 -13.89 -9.71 10.39
N PHE A 54 -13.17 -9.45 9.32
CA PHE A 54 -11.88 -8.75 9.37
C PHE A 54 -11.99 -7.41 8.65
N ASP A 55 -11.70 -6.32 9.37
CA ASP A 55 -11.61 -4.97 8.83
C ASP A 55 -10.14 -4.55 8.73
N VAL A 56 -9.60 -4.51 7.51
CA VAL A 56 -8.19 -4.21 7.26
C VAL A 56 -8.05 -2.82 6.64
N SER A 57 -7.34 -1.93 7.31
CA SER A 57 -7.08 -0.59 6.85
C SER A 57 -5.59 -0.29 6.71
N TYR A 58 -5.25 0.53 5.68
CA TYR A 58 -3.87 0.95 5.43
C TYR A 58 -3.67 2.42 5.76
N HIS A 59 -2.66 2.69 6.58
CA HIS A 59 -2.28 4.02 7.02
C HIS A 59 -0.96 4.46 6.37
N PRO A 60 -0.81 5.77 6.12
CA PRO A 60 0.38 6.31 5.49
C PRO A 60 1.59 6.22 6.42
N TYR A 61 2.71 5.74 5.86
CA TYR A 61 4.02 5.79 6.47
C TYR A 61 5.04 6.14 5.38
N GLN A 62 5.83 7.20 5.54
CA GLN A 62 6.86 7.58 4.58
C GLN A 62 8.25 7.20 5.09
N LEU A 63 8.95 6.32 4.37
CA LEU A 63 10.34 5.95 4.66
C LEU A 63 11.32 7.11 4.40
N ASP A 64 11.01 7.93 3.40
CA ASP A 64 11.78 9.13 3.06
C ASP A 64 10.85 10.34 2.88
N PRO A 65 10.44 10.98 3.98
CA PRO A 65 9.60 12.16 3.92
C PRO A 65 10.32 13.39 3.38
N THR A 66 11.66 13.30 3.20
CA THR A 66 12.50 14.37 2.66
C THR A 66 12.72 14.27 1.16
N ALA A 67 12.23 13.20 0.51
CA ALA A 67 12.26 13.10 -0.93
C ALA A 67 11.54 14.30 -1.56
N ALA A 68 12.22 14.98 -2.48
CA ALA A 68 11.63 16.16 -3.14
C ALA A 68 10.37 15.75 -3.92
N PRO A 69 9.33 16.60 -3.98
CA PRO A 69 8.26 16.44 -4.94
C PRO A 69 8.83 16.35 -6.36
N GLY A 70 8.42 15.34 -7.13
CA GLY A 70 8.95 15.10 -8.47
C GLY A 70 10.31 14.38 -8.53
N ALA A 71 10.83 13.88 -7.40
CA ALA A 71 12.01 13.00 -7.41
C ALA A 71 11.77 11.82 -8.38
N ALA A 72 12.74 11.55 -9.27
CA ALA A 72 12.60 10.55 -10.34
C ALA A 72 13.93 9.86 -10.71
N GLY A 73 14.97 9.98 -9.90
CA GLY A 73 16.23 9.28 -10.14
C GLY A 73 16.11 7.76 -9.92
N PRO A 74 17.02 6.95 -10.50
CA PRO A 74 17.04 5.51 -10.28
C PRO A 74 17.13 5.15 -8.79
N VAL A 75 16.34 4.18 -8.35
CA VAL A 75 16.33 3.79 -6.94
C VAL A 75 17.66 3.20 -6.49
N ILE A 76 18.40 2.55 -7.40
CA ILE A 76 19.71 1.96 -7.12
C ILE A 76 20.72 2.99 -6.63
N GLU A 77 20.71 4.20 -7.19
CA GLU A 77 21.60 5.29 -6.76
C GLU A 77 21.28 5.75 -5.33
N ALA A 78 19.98 5.84 -5.01
CA ALA A 78 19.53 6.16 -3.65
C ALA A 78 19.94 5.07 -2.65
N TYR A 79 19.86 3.80 -3.05
CA TYR A 79 20.29 2.66 -2.25
C TYR A 79 21.81 2.66 -2.06
N ALA A 80 22.57 2.90 -3.12
CA ALA A 80 24.03 2.99 -3.05
C ALA A 80 24.48 4.08 -2.06
N LYS A 81 23.84 5.24 -2.13
CA LYS A 81 24.10 6.34 -1.19
C LYS A 81 23.70 5.99 0.25
N LYS A 82 22.60 5.29 0.45
CA LYS A 82 22.07 4.96 1.77
C LYS A 82 22.81 3.81 2.44
N PHE A 83 23.24 2.81 1.69
CA PHE A 83 23.77 1.56 2.21
C PHE A 83 25.30 1.38 2.02
N GLY A 84 25.97 2.40 1.51
CA GLY A 84 27.44 2.42 1.48
C GLY A 84 28.07 1.82 0.24
N GLY A 85 27.48 2.01 -0.93
CA GLY A 85 28.04 1.72 -2.22
C GLY A 85 27.17 0.86 -3.13
N GLN A 86 27.58 0.83 -4.40
CA GLN A 86 26.85 0.17 -5.49
C GLN A 86 26.69 -1.33 -5.25
N GLU A 87 27.77 -2.01 -4.93
CA GLU A 87 27.78 -3.47 -4.70
C GLU A 87 26.79 -3.89 -3.59
N ARG A 88 26.76 -3.12 -2.49
CA ARG A 88 25.80 -3.37 -1.40
C ARG A 88 24.35 -3.12 -1.83
N ALA A 89 24.14 -2.09 -2.62
CA ALA A 89 22.80 -1.80 -3.15
C ALA A 89 22.31 -2.94 -4.05
N GLU A 90 23.16 -3.45 -4.92
CA GLU A 90 22.86 -4.58 -5.80
C GLU A 90 22.56 -5.86 -5.01
N ALA A 91 23.37 -6.18 -4.01
CA ALA A 91 23.13 -7.33 -3.14
C ALA A 91 21.80 -7.23 -2.38
N ILE A 92 21.45 -6.04 -1.87
CA ILE A 92 20.16 -5.80 -1.19
C ILE A 92 18.99 -5.97 -2.17
N ILE A 93 19.12 -5.42 -3.38
CA ILE A 93 18.09 -5.53 -4.42
C ILE A 93 17.89 -6.98 -4.85
N ALA A 94 19.00 -7.73 -5.06
CA ALA A 94 18.93 -9.13 -5.41
C ALA A 94 18.21 -9.95 -4.33
N ASN A 95 18.63 -9.78 -3.06
CA ASN A 95 17.99 -10.49 -1.93
C ASN A 95 16.48 -10.19 -1.83
N VAL A 96 16.09 -8.92 -1.88
CA VAL A 96 14.68 -8.57 -1.73
C VAL A 96 13.84 -9.01 -2.93
N SER A 97 14.41 -9.06 -4.13
CA SER A 97 13.74 -9.57 -5.33
C SER A 97 13.53 -11.08 -5.27
N GLU A 98 14.51 -11.83 -4.74
CA GLU A 98 14.36 -13.26 -4.45
C GLU A 98 13.22 -13.52 -3.46
N ARG A 99 13.18 -12.77 -2.34
CA ARG A 99 12.10 -12.88 -1.35
C ARG A 99 10.73 -12.50 -1.90
N ALA A 100 10.69 -11.55 -2.84
CA ALA A 100 9.46 -11.19 -3.53
C ALA A 100 8.95 -12.33 -4.43
N ALA A 101 9.86 -13.00 -5.15
CA ALA A 101 9.53 -14.14 -6.00
C ALA A 101 8.92 -15.31 -5.22
N GLU A 102 9.36 -15.58 -3.97
CA GLU A 102 8.79 -16.60 -3.08
C GLU A 102 7.28 -16.41 -2.81
N VAL A 103 6.79 -15.17 -2.94
CA VAL A 103 5.38 -14.82 -2.74
C VAL A 103 4.66 -14.43 -4.03
N GLY A 104 5.22 -14.79 -5.18
CA GLY A 104 4.65 -14.56 -6.50
C GLY A 104 4.71 -13.10 -6.98
N LEU A 105 5.65 -12.31 -6.47
CA LEU A 105 5.89 -10.93 -6.90
C LEU A 105 7.13 -10.85 -7.80
N GLU A 106 7.00 -10.19 -8.95
CA GLU A 106 8.12 -9.85 -9.81
C GLU A 106 8.55 -8.40 -9.56
N PHE A 107 9.73 -8.22 -8.97
CA PHE A 107 10.31 -6.89 -8.75
C PHE A 107 11.26 -6.52 -9.89
N ARG A 108 10.95 -5.43 -10.58
CA ARG A 108 11.76 -4.83 -11.63
C ARG A 108 12.50 -3.59 -11.07
N MET A 109 13.38 -3.83 -10.09
CA MET A 109 14.11 -2.77 -9.38
C MET A 109 15.08 -2.01 -10.29
N ASP A 110 15.43 -2.58 -11.43
CA ASP A 110 16.16 -1.94 -12.53
C ASP A 110 15.43 -0.73 -13.11
N ARG A 111 14.11 -0.68 -12.99
CA ARG A 111 13.23 0.40 -13.48
C ARG A 111 12.69 1.30 -12.37
N ALA A 112 12.78 0.88 -11.12
CA ALA A 112 12.20 1.59 -10.00
C ALA A 112 12.83 2.98 -9.84
N LEU A 113 11.98 3.98 -9.66
CA LEU A 113 12.38 5.39 -9.53
C LEU A 113 12.17 5.88 -8.10
N ARG A 114 13.12 6.67 -7.60
CA ARG A 114 12.90 7.38 -6.33
C ARG A 114 11.68 8.28 -6.44
N ALA A 115 10.77 8.19 -5.49
CA ALA A 115 9.54 8.96 -5.50
C ALA A 115 9.22 9.54 -4.11
N ASN A 116 8.61 10.71 -4.08
CA ASN A 116 7.90 11.18 -2.89
C ASN A 116 6.54 10.48 -2.83
N THR A 117 6.26 9.78 -1.74
CA THR A 117 5.08 8.92 -1.61
C THR A 117 3.84 9.61 -1.05
N LEU A 118 3.90 10.91 -0.74
CA LEU A 118 2.79 11.63 -0.12
C LEU A 118 1.51 11.60 -0.96
N LEU A 119 1.62 11.84 -2.27
CA LEU A 119 0.47 11.82 -3.17
C LEU A 119 -0.12 10.41 -3.33
N ALA A 120 0.73 9.39 -3.41
CA ALA A 120 0.30 8.01 -3.45
C ALA A 120 -0.49 7.62 -2.18
N HIS A 121 -0.01 8.02 -1.01
CA HIS A 121 -0.73 7.81 0.26
C HIS A 121 -2.07 8.54 0.31
N ARG A 122 -2.17 9.75 -0.25
CA ARG A 122 -3.46 10.45 -0.36
C ARG A 122 -4.44 9.69 -1.23
N VAL A 123 -3.99 9.12 -2.35
CA VAL A 123 -4.85 8.32 -3.24
C VAL A 123 -5.34 7.04 -2.53
N ILE A 124 -4.46 6.36 -1.78
CA ILE A 124 -4.84 5.19 -0.97
C ILE A 124 -5.85 5.58 0.11
N TRP A 125 -5.62 6.69 0.82
CA TRP A 125 -6.55 7.19 1.84
C TRP A 125 -7.92 7.51 1.25
N MET A 126 -7.97 8.18 0.10
CA MET A 126 -9.24 8.47 -0.61
C MET A 126 -9.98 7.19 -1.01
N ALA A 127 -9.26 6.14 -1.40
CA ALA A 127 -9.85 4.85 -1.72
C ALA A 127 -10.48 4.15 -0.50
N GLY A 128 -10.03 4.45 0.70
CA GLY A 128 -10.61 3.95 1.95
C GLY A 128 -11.80 4.74 2.49
N GLN A 129 -12.23 5.82 1.79
CA GLN A 129 -13.36 6.62 2.29
C GLN A 129 -14.70 5.98 1.92
N PRO A 130 -15.75 6.16 2.76
CA PRO A 130 -17.09 5.69 2.45
C PRO A 130 -17.56 6.23 1.09
N GLY A 131 -18.16 5.35 0.28
CA GLY A 131 -18.60 5.69 -1.07
C GLY A 131 -17.51 5.71 -2.13
N SER A 132 -16.28 5.36 -1.79
CA SER A 132 -15.21 5.17 -2.78
C SER A 132 -15.58 3.98 -3.69
N PRO A 133 -15.44 4.14 -5.02
CA PRO A 133 -15.68 3.05 -5.97
C PRO A 133 -14.58 1.98 -5.96
N VAL A 134 -13.47 2.24 -5.29
CA VAL A 134 -12.29 1.36 -5.27
C VAL A 134 -11.94 1.05 -3.83
N ALA A 135 -11.80 -0.24 -3.51
CA ALA A 135 -11.32 -0.66 -2.20
C ALA A 135 -9.88 -0.18 -1.95
N GLN A 136 -9.60 0.23 -0.72
CA GLN A 136 -8.29 0.72 -0.31
C GLN A 136 -7.17 -0.29 -0.59
N ASP A 137 -7.42 -1.57 -0.31
CA ASP A 137 -6.47 -2.65 -0.58
C ASP A 137 -6.12 -2.77 -2.06
N ALA A 138 -7.12 -2.69 -2.94
CA ALA A 138 -6.92 -2.76 -4.39
C ALA A 138 -6.12 -1.56 -4.91
N MET A 139 -6.37 -0.36 -4.38
CA MET A 139 -5.59 0.83 -4.72
C MET A 139 -4.13 0.70 -4.27
N LYS A 140 -3.92 0.21 -3.04
CA LYS A 140 -2.58 -0.03 -2.52
C LYS A 140 -1.82 -1.06 -3.36
N GLU A 141 -2.46 -2.18 -3.70
CA GLU A 141 -1.90 -3.21 -4.55
C GLU A 141 -1.45 -2.65 -5.90
N ARG A 142 -2.30 -1.85 -6.52
CA ARG A 142 -2.01 -1.23 -7.80
C ARG A 142 -0.81 -0.30 -7.76
N LEU A 143 -0.70 0.54 -6.73
CA LEU A 143 0.43 1.46 -6.60
C LEU A 143 1.75 0.74 -6.27
N LEU A 144 1.70 -0.32 -5.47
CA LEU A 144 2.84 -1.20 -5.23
C LEU A 144 3.30 -1.86 -6.54
N LYS A 145 2.36 -2.41 -7.33
CA LYS A 145 2.68 -2.99 -8.65
C LYS A 145 3.25 -1.94 -9.61
N ALA A 146 2.63 -0.76 -9.68
CA ALA A 146 3.10 0.33 -10.52
C ALA A 146 4.56 0.71 -10.23
N TYR A 147 4.94 0.71 -8.96
CA TYR A 147 6.30 1.01 -8.53
C TYR A 147 7.26 -0.16 -8.77
N PHE A 148 6.96 -1.35 -8.22
CA PHE A 148 7.90 -2.48 -8.19
C PHE A 148 7.97 -3.28 -9.49
N HIS A 149 6.89 -3.35 -10.25
CA HIS A 149 6.84 -4.12 -11.49
C HIS A 149 6.87 -3.23 -12.72
N ASP A 150 6.04 -2.18 -12.77
CA ASP A 150 5.87 -1.35 -13.96
C ASP A 150 6.94 -0.26 -14.06
N GLY A 151 7.70 0.04 -12.98
CA GLY A 151 8.74 1.06 -12.95
C GLY A 151 8.22 2.49 -13.08
N LEU A 152 6.98 2.73 -12.63
CA LEU A 152 6.35 4.05 -12.73
C LEU A 152 6.69 4.95 -11.54
N ASN A 153 6.83 6.26 -11.78
CA ASN A 153 7.00 7.23 -10.71
C ASN A 153 5.66 7.49 -10.01
N ILE A 154 5.44 6.84 -8.88
CA ILE A 154 4.21 7.00 -8.07
C ILE A 154 4.13 8.35 -7.32
N GLY A 155 5.12 9.21 -7.45
CA GLY A 155 5.07 10.61 -7.01
C GLY A 155 4.52 11.56 -8.09
N ASP A 156 4.35 11.08 -9.33
CA ASP A 156 3.85 11.87 -10.46
C ASP A 156 2.32 11.88 -10.48
N PRO A 157 1.67 13.07 -10.43
CA PRO A 157 0.21 13.18 -10.49
C PRO A 157 -0.40 12.56 -11.75
N GLY A 158 0.29 12.62 -12.89
CA GLY A 158 -0.16 12.01 -14.15
C GLY A 158 -0.17 10.48 -14.08
N VAL A 159 0.82 9.86 -13.43
CA VAL A 159 0.84 8.42 -13.17
C VAL A 159 -0.31 8.03 -12.24
N LEU A 160 -0.51 8.78 -11.16
CA LEU A 160 -1.57 8.51 -10.18
C LEU A 160 -2.97 8.66 -10.79
N SER A 161 -3.19 9.65 -11.67
CA SER A 161 -4.48 9.82 -12.34
C SER A 161 -4.80 8.66 -13.30
N ARG A 162 -3.82 8.19 -14.08
CA ARG A 162 -3.96 7.00 -14.95
C ARG A 162 -4.16 5.72 -14.16
N SER A 163 -3.54 5.60 -13.00
CA SER A 163 -3.75 4.46 -12.11
C SER A 163 -5.19 4.32 -11.63
N ARG A 164 -5.96 5.41 -11.66
CA ARG A 164 -7.40 5.42 -11.34
C ARG A 164 -8.29 4.98 -12.51
N SER A 165 -7.84 5.19 -13.74
CA SER A 165 -8.66 5.04 -14.95
C SER A 165 -8.53 3.67 -15.64
N SER A 166 -7.82 2.71 -15.07
CA SER A 166 -7.62 1.40 -15.68
C SER A 166 -8.90 0.55 -15.65
N PRO A 167 -9.26 -0.15 -16.76
CA PRO A 167 -10.53 -0.85 -16.91
C PRO A 167 -10.83 -1.94 -15.89
N SER A 168 -9.81 -2.48 -15.22
CA SER A 168 -9.99 -3.41 -14.09
C SER A 168 -10.40 -2.71 -12.78
N LEU A 169 -10.49 -1.39 -12.79
CA LEU A 169 -10.96 -0.51 -11.72
C LEU A 169 -12.10 0.39 -12.25
N LEU A 170 -12.94 -0.17 -13.13
CA LEU A 170 -14.14 0.53 -13.60
C LEU A 170 -15.02 0.83 -12.40
N LEU A 171 -14.96 2.09 -11.92
CA LEU A 171 -16.07 2.71 -11.22
C LEU A 171 -15.83 4.24 -11.10
N GLY A 172 -16.59 4.97 -11.86
CA GLY A 172 -17.00 6.34 -11.67
C GLY A 172 -16.02 7.49 -11.98
N PRO A 173 -16.53 8.61 -12.47
CA PRO A 173 -15.73 9.81 -12.73
C PRO A 173 -15.45 10.54 -11.42
N PHE A 174 -14.29 10.36 -10.84
CA PHE A 174 -13.78 11.26 -9.81
C PHE A 174 -12.98 12.38 -10.48
N HIS A 175 -13.59 13.54 -10.59
CA HIS A 175 -12.87 14.79 -10.81
C HIS A 175 -12.04 15.09 -9.56
N LEU A 176 -10.71 14.91 -9.62
CA LEU A 176 -9.80 15.53 -8.67
C LEU A 176 -9.71 17.03 -9.00
N THR A 177 -10.67 17.81 -8.54
CA THR A 177 -10.32 19.17 -8.17
C THR A 177 -9.45 19.05 -6.92
N VAL A 178 -8.16 19.29 -7.10
CA VAL A 178 -7.21 19.41 -6.00
C VAL A 178 -7.56 20.70 -5.27
N THR A 179 -8.54 20.62 -4.38
CA THR A 179 -8.82 21.71 -3.45
C THR A 179 -7.71 21.66 -2.39
N PRO A 180 -6.96 22.74 -2.17
CA PRO A 180 -5.83 22.77 -1.24
C PRO A 180 -6.18 22.53 0.22
N CYS A 181 -7.45 22.33 0.56
CA CYS A 181 -7.99 22.52 1.90
C CYS A 181 -8.05 21.27 2.80
N ILE A 182 -7.58 20.06 2.35
CA ILE A 182 -7.66 18.85 3.18
C ILE A 182 -6.28 18.46 3.75
N CYS A 183 -5.29 19.35 3.69
CA CYS A 183 -3.91 19.08 4.13
C CYS A 183 -3.72 18.96 5.65
N HIS A 184 -4.71 19.23 6.50
CA HIS A 184 -4.48 19.42 7.94
C HIS A 184 -4.70 18.19 8.84
N ARG A 185 -5.04 17.01 8.29
CA ARG A 185 -5.37 15.86 9.16
C ARG A 185 -4.73 14.51 8.81
N LEU A 186 -3.67 14.50 8.04
CA LEU A 186 -2.87 13.28 7.87
C LEU A 186 -1.66 13.37 8.80
N GLU A 187 -1.78 12.83 10.00
CA GLU A 187 -0.61 12.58 10.85
C GLU A 187 0.22 11.48 10.21
N VAL A 188 1.30 11.89 9.53
CA VAL A 188 2.31 10.94 9.05
C VAL A 188 3.26 10.66 10.20
N LYS A 189 3.19 9.47 10.79
CA LYS A 189 4.15 9.06 11.82
C LYS A 189 5.56 9.02 11.23
N ARG A 190 6.47 9.81 11.79
CA ARG A 190 7.91 9.78 11.50
C ARG A 190 8.57 8.77 12.42
N TRP A 191 9.34 7.88 11.83
CA TRP A 191 10.24 7.04 12.61
C TRP A 191 11.41 7.90 13.12
N ARG A 192 11.55 8.06 14.44
CA ARG A 192 12.77 8.59 15.03
C ARG A 192 13.73 7.40 15.15
N ASN A 193 14.86 7.48 14.46
CA ASN A 193 15.98 6.59 14.73
C ASN A 193 16.34 6.71 16.21
N SER A 194 15.94 5.75 17.02
CA SER A 194 16.55 5.52 18.30
C SER A 194 17.87 4.81 18.00
N THR A 195 18.94 5.54 18.09
CA THR A 195 20.32 5.02 18.17
C THR A 195 20.38 4.01 19.32
N MET A 196 20.70 2.77 19.01
CA MET A 196 21.54 1.90 19.82
C MET A 196 22.72 1.48 18.97
#